data_f69ee223884e3b18856e627b6b942e46
#
_entry.id   f69ee223884e3b18856e627b6b942e46
#
_cell.length_a   1.000
_cell.length_b   1.000
_cell.length_c   1.000
_cell.angle_alpha   90.00
_cell.angle_beta   90.00
_cell.angle_gamma   90.00
#
_symmetry.space_group_name_H-M   'P 1'
#
loop_
_entity.id
_entity.type
_entity.pdbx_description
1 polymer ?
#
loop_
_entity_poly.entity_id
_entity_poly.type
_entity_poly.pdbx_seq_one_letter_code
_entity_poly.pdbx_strand_id
1 'polypeptide(L)'
;LAAQDYGLTARTRWLEAPAGRARQQNAGARSAAGEAVWFLHADSRLPARSVAAALDFAGDEGLGYFRLRYLADGPMPARLNALGAGLRSRLLHLPFGDQGFLLRRVTFEALGRFDETLSGGEDHALVWLARARSVPLVDLSMPIFSSARRYRDEGWLRTTLRHAWLTVSQARRFSAMARQRSP
;
A
#
# COMPACT_ATOMS: atom_id res chain seq x y z
N LEU A 1 -9.51 -7.75 -16.71
CA LEU A 1 -8.34 -6.89 -16.56
C LEU A 1 -7.25 -7.44 -17.47
N ALA A 2 -6.92 -6.72 -18.55
CA ALA A 2 -5.78 -7.08 -19.37
C ALA A 2 -4.51 -6.97 -18.51
N ALA A 3 -3.71 -8.03 -18.43
CA ALA A 3 -2.40 -7.98 -17.82
C ALA A 3 -1.58 -6.93 -18.59
N GLN A 4 -1.11 -5.89 -17.92
CA GLN A 4 -0.13 -5.00 -18.51
C GLN A 4 1.15 -5.81 -18.71
N ASP A 5 1.60 -5.95 -19.98
CA ASP A 5 2.87 -6.57 -20.28
C ASP A 5 4.00 -5.61 -19.89
N TYR A 6 4.70 -5.93 -18.84
CA TYR A 6 5.86 -5.16 -18.36
C TYR A 6 7.19 -5.73 -18.90
N GLY A 7 7.15 -6.65 -19.90
CA GLY A 7 8.33 -7.34 -20.39
C GLY A 7 8.94 -8.32 -19.37
N LEU A 8 8.27 -8.55 -18.26
CA LEU A 8 8.63 -9.56 -17.28
C LEU A 8 7.99 -10.88 -17.71
N THR A 9 8.75 -11.97 -17.72
CA THR A 9 8.23 -13.34 -17.90
C THR A 9 7.43 -13.76 -16.67
N ALA A 10 6.42 -12.95 -16.32
CA ALA A 10 5.63 -13.14 -15.12
C ALA A 10 4.62 -14.27 -15.34
N ARG A 11 4.69 -15.31 -14.52
CA ARG A 11 3.63 -16.33 -14.44
C ARG A 11 2.47 -15.75 -13.63
N THR A 12 1.35 -15.45 -14.30
CA THR A 12 0.12 -15.04 -13.63
C THR A 12 -0.55 -16.28 -13.02
N ARG A 13 -0.91 -16.18 -11.74
CA ARG A 13 -1.67 -17.20 -11.01
C ARG A 13 -2.90 -16.56 -10.39
N TRP A 14 -4.04 -17.17 -10.59
CA TRP A 14 -5.28 -16.82 -9.89
C TRP A 14 -5.36 -17.62 -8.60
N LEU A 15 -5.63 -16.92 -7.48
CA LEU A 15 -5.78 -17.52 -6.17
C LEU A 15 -7.17 -17.21 -5.64
N GLU A 16 -7.85 -18.24 -5.16
CA GLU A 16 -9.07 -18.07 -4.38
C GLU A 16 -8.70 -17.92 -2.90
N ALA A 17 -9.29 -16.95 -2.25
CA ALA A 17 -9.11 -16.70 -0.83
C ALA A 17 -10.42 -16.16 -0.23
N PRO A 18 -10.66 -16.38 1.08
CA PRO A 18 -11.80 -15.79 1.76
C PRO A 18 -11.87 -14.27 1.55
N ALA A 19 -13.08 -13.72 1.51
CA ALA A 19 -13.29 -12.29 1.36
C ALA A 19 -12.58 -11.50 2.47
N GLY A 20 -11.93 -10.42 2.08
CA GLY A 20 -11.17 -9.55 2.96
C GLY A 20 -9.79 -9.22 2.40
N ARG A 21 -9.47 -7.91 2.33
CA ARG A 21 -8.23 -7.43 1.70
C ARG A 21 -6.98 -8.03 2.35
N ALA A 22 -6.90 -8.04 3.68
CA ALA A 22 -5.80 -8.66 4.42
C ALA A 22 -5.63 -10.15 4.09
N ARG A 23 -6.74 -10.91 4.09
CA ARG A 23 -6.74 -12.35 3.79
C ARG A 23 -6.25 -12.65 2.38
N GLN A 24 -6.75 -11.89 1.40
CA GLN A 24 -6.37 -12.04 0.00
C GLN A 24 -4.90 -11.69 -0.25
N GLN A 25 -4.42 -10.58 0.33
CA GLN A 25 -3.02 -10.17 0.23
C GLN A 25 -2.08 -11.16 0.94
N ASN A 26 -2.45 -11.66 2.12
CA ASN A 26 -1.68 -12.69 2.82
C ASN A 26 -1.64 -14.01 2.03
N ALA A 27 -2.76 -14.42 1.42
CA ALA A 27 -2.80 -15.61 0.57
C ALA A 27 -1.87 -15.44 -0.65
N GLY A 28 -1.86 -14.27 -1.28
CA GLY A 28 -0.93 -13.92 -2.35
C GLY A 28 0.53 -14.01 -1.91
N ALA A 29 0.86 -13.42 -0.76
CA ALA A 29 2.21 -13.43 -0.22
C ALA A 29 2.70 -14.85 0.13
N ARG A 30 1.82 -15.71 0.69
CA ARG A 30 2.14 -17.13 0.97
C ARG A 30 2.42 -17.93 -0.31
N SER A 31 1.73 -17.59 -1.40
CA SER A 31 1.88 -18.28 -2.69
C SER A 31 3.03 -17.75 -3.53
N ALA A 32 3.60 -16.60 -3.16
CA ALA A 32 4.71 -16.00 -3.88
C ALA A 32 6.01 -16.78 -3.63
N ALA A 33 6.76 -17.04 -4.70
CA ALA A 33 8.06 -17.71 -4.64
C ALA A 33 9.24 -16.73 -4.55
N GLY A 34 9.01 -15.44 -4.83
CA GLY A 34 10.04 -14.41 -4.82
C GLY A 34 10.53 -14.05 -3.42
N GLU A 35 11.72 -13.47 -3.35
CA GLU A 35 12.30 -12.97 -2.10
C GLU A 35 11.62 -11.69 -1.60
N ALA A 36 11.06 -10.90 -2.50
CA ALA A 36 10.27 -9.70 -2.21
C ALA A 36 8.80 -9.90 -2.57
N VAL A 37 7.93 -9.18 -1.87
CA VAL A 37 6.49 -9.10 -2.14
C VAL A 37 6.11 -7.65 -2.39
N TRP A 38 5.34 -7.44 -3.46
CA TRP A 38 4.82 -6.13 -3.84
C TRP A 38 3.30 -6.14 -3.82
N PHE A 39 2.70 -5.44 -2.88
CA PHE A 39 1.26 -5.35 -2.71
C PHE A 39 0.70 -4.21 -3.53
N LEU A 40 -0.14 -4.53 -4.50
CA LEU A 40 -0.75 -3.58 -5.42
C LEU A 40 -2.27 -3.69 -5.37
N HIS A 41 -2.95 -2.57 -5.52
CA HIS A 41 -4.39 -2.58 -5.72
C HIS A 41 -4.73 -2.97 -7.17
N ALA A 42 -5.89 -3.61 -7.37
CA ALA A 42 -6.31 -4.09 -8.69
C ALA A 42 -6.52 -2.96 -9.73
N ASP A 43 -6.71 -1.73 -9.28
CA ASP A 43 -6.84 -0.54 -10.10
C ASP A 43 -5.55 0.30 -10.22
N SER A 44 -4.42 -0.25 -9.73
CA SER A 44 -3.11 0.40 -9.86
C SER A 44 -2.57 0.27 -11.28
N ARG A 45 -1.95 1.34 -11.78
CA ARG A 45 -1.14 1.34 -13.02
C ARG A 45 0.28 1.75 -12.70
N LEU A 46 1.22 1.00 -13.25
CA LEU A 46 2.65 1.17 -12.99
C LEU A 46 3.38 1.63 -14.26
N PRO A 47 4.04 2.79 -14.25
CA PRO A 47 5.00 3.13 -15.29
C PRO A 47 6.21 2.19 -15.25
N ALA A 48 6.85 1.92 -16.39
CA ALA A 48 8.03 1.05 -16.49
C ALA A 48 9.15 1.47 -15.51
N ARG A 49 9.37 2.79 -15.35
CA ARG A 49 10.34 3.32 -14.37
C ARG A 49 10.03 2.95 -12.92
N SER A 50 8.75 2.79 -12.58
CA SER A 50 8.34 2.38 -11.22
C SER A 50 8.57 0.89 -11.01
N VAL A 51 8.44 0.09 -12.07
CA VAL A 51 8.80 -1.34 -12.05
C VAL A 51 10.32 -1.47 -11.91
N ALA A 52 11.12 -0.71 -12.65
CA ALA A 52 12.57 -0.71 -12.51
C ALA A 52 13.00 -0.36 -11.07
N ALA A 53 12.46 0.73 -10.49
CA ALA A 53 12.75 1.10 -9.12
C ALA A 53 12.32 0.03 -8.09
N ALA A 54 11.23 -0.70 -8.36
CA ALA A 54 10.82 -1.82 -7.53
C ALA A 54 11.83 -2.98 -7.59
N LEU A 55 12.34 -3.30 -8.77
CA LEU A 55 13.36 -4.34 -8.94
C LEU A 55 14.68 -3.96 -8.26
N ASP A 56 15.10 -2.71 -8.39
CA ASP A 56 16.31 -2.19 -7.75
C ASP A 56 16.22 -2.27 -6.21
N PHE A 57 15.03 -1.98 -5.65
CA PHE A 57 14.80 -2.00 -4.20
C PHE A 57 14.49 -3.40 -3.63
N ALA A 58 14.14 -4.38 -4.45
CA ALA A 58 13.57 -5.67 -3.99
C ALA A 58 14.47 -6.45 -3.00
N GLY A 59 15.79 -6.24 -3.06
CA GLY A 59 16.79 -6.84 -2.15
C GLY A 59 17.06 -6.01 -0.88
N ASP A 60 16.60 -4.77 -0.82
CA ASP A 60 16.93 -3.85 0.25
C ASP A 60 16.08 -4.10 1.51
N GLU A 61 16.57 -3.58 2.64
CA GLU A 61 15.83 -3.61 3.88
C GLU A 61 14.85 -2.44 3.96
N GLY A 62 13.67 -2.72 4.51
CA GLY A 62 12.64 -1.73 4.73
C GLY A 62 11.31 -2.02 4.06
N LEU A 63 10.38 -1.09 4.22
CA LEU A 63 9.10 -1.05 3.53
C LEU A 63 9.15 0.11 2.52
N GLY A 64 9.34 -0.26 1.25
CA GLY A 64 9.31 0.67 0.13
C GLY A 64 7.86 1.06 -0.21
N TYR A 65 7.66 2.33 -0.58
CA TYR A 65 6.37 2.83 -1.07
C TYR A 65 6.56 3.84 -2.19
N PHE A 66 5.53 3.99 -3.02
CA PHE A 66 5.51 4.84 -4.20
C PHE A 66 4.73 6.13 -3.96
N ARG A 67 4.89 7.10 -4.85
CA ARG A 67 4.15 8.36 -4.82
C ARG A 67 2.82 8.20 -5.53
N LEU A 68 1.72 8.24 -4.77
CA LEU A 68 0.37 8.14 -5.30
C LEU A 68 0.09 9.28 -6.30
N ARG A 69 -0.51 8.91 -7.43
CA ARG A 69 -1.12 9.80 -8.41
C ARG A 69 -2.48 9.24 -8.77
N TYR A 70 -3.41 10.10 -9.12
CA TYR A 70 -4.70 9.65 -9.64
C TYR A 70 -4.75 9.73 -11.16
N LEU A 71 -5.44 8.75 -11.75
CA LEU A 71 -5.81 8.77 -13.16
C LEU A 71 -6.78 9.92 -13.44
N ALA A 72 -6.94 10.27 -14.72
CA ALA A 72 -7.87 11.33 -15.14
C ALA A 72 -9.33 10.83 -15.25
N ASP A 73 -9.72 9.86 -14.41
CA ASP A 73 -11.02 9.20 -14.41
C ASP A 73 -11.94 9.69 -13.27
N GLY A 74 -11.53 10.74 -12.57
CA GLY A 74 -12.28 11.36 -11.48
C GLY A 74 -12.20 12.89 -11.49
N PRO A 75 -12.77 13.57 -10.48
CA PRO A 75 -12.80 15.02 -10.41
C PRO A 75 -11.40 15.60 -10.20
N MET A 76 -11.15 16.78 -10.80
CA MET A 76 -9.84 17.46 -10.71
C MET A 76 -9.34 17.63 -9.26
N PRO A 77 -10.18 17.97 -8.25
CA PRO A 77 -9.72 18.11 -6.87
C PRO A 77 -9.16 16.81 -6.24
N ALA A 78 -9.41 15.62 -6.81
CA ALA A 78 -8.79 14.38 -6.34
C ALA A 78 -7.25 14.43 -6.40
N ARG A 79 -6.67 15.26 -7.28
CA ARG A 79 -5.22 15.49 -7.34
C ARG A 79 -4.67 16.09 -6.04
N LEU A 80 -5.44 16.90 -5.33
CA LEU A 80 -5.07 17.45 -4.03
C LEU A 80 -4.95 16.34 -2.98
N ASN A 81 -5.78 15.31 -3.07
CA ASN A 81 -5.69 14.14 -2.19
C ASN A 81 -4.39 13.37 -2.41
N ALA A 82 -3.90 13.26 -3.65
CA ALA A 82 -2.60 12.67 -3.95
C ALA A 82 -1.43 13.48 -3.36
N LEU A 83 -1.51 14.82 -3.44
CA LEU A 83 -0.54 15.70 -2.76
C LEU A 83 -0.58 15.52 -1.24
N GLY A 84 -1.78 15.50 -0.65
CA GLY A 84 -1.98 15.25 0.77
C GLY A 84 -1.43 13.89 1.21
N ALA A 85 -1.63 12.83 0.41
CA ALA A 85 -1.03 11.52 0.65
C ALA A 85 0.51 11.58 0.64
N GLY A 86 1.10 12.30 -0.32
CA GLY A 86 2.55 12.51 -0.40
C GLY A 86 3.11 13.25 0.81
N LEU A 87 2.46 14.34 1.24
CA LEU A 87 2.85 15.09 2.45
C LEU A 87 2.74 14.23 3.70
N ARG A 88 1.63 13.52 3.87
CA ARG A 88 1.43 12.59 5.00
C ARG A 88 2.55 11.55 5.07
N SER A 89 2.87 10.91 3.95
CA SER A 89 3.87 9.85 3.91
C SER A 89 5.27 10.37 4.23
N ARG A 90 5.63 11.55 3.74
CA ARG A 90 6.96 12.14 3.96
C ARG A 90 7.12 12.78 5.34
N LEU A 91 6.12 13.57 5.78
CA LEU A 91 6.24 14.34 7.02
C LEU A 91 5.84 13.53 8.25
N LEU A 92 4.82 12.66 8.12
CA LEU A 92 4.32 11.85 9.23
C LEU A 92 4.82 10.41 9.19
N HIS A 93 5.56 10.02 8.15
CA HIS A 93 6.00 8.64 7.92
C HIS A 93 4.82 7.64 7.97
N LEU A 94 3.72 7.98 7.26
CA LEU A 94 2.48 7.20 7.22
C LEU A 94 2.03 6.94 5.77
N PRO A 95 2.77 6.15 4.98
CA PRO A 95 2.27 5.68 3.69
C PRO A 95 1.09 4.73 3.88
N PHE A 96 0.20 4.63 2.87
CA PHE A 96 -0.93 3.71 2.85
C PHE A 96 -0.79 2.70 1.71
N GLY A 97 -1.59 1.63 1.74
CA GLY A 97 -1.50 0.52 0.80
C GLY A 97 -1.75 0.90 -0.67
N ASP A 98 -2.46 1.99 -0.94
CA ASP A 98 -2.65 2.54 -2.28
C ASP A 98 -1.35 3.12 -2.89
N GLN A 99 -0.30 3.24 -2.09
CA GLN A 99 1.05 3.62 -2.51
C GLN A 99 1.93 2.40 -2.86
N GLY A 100 1.39 1.17 -2.87
CA GLY A 100 2.08 -0.04 -3.30
C GLY A 100 3.24 -0.42 -2.39
N PHE A 101 2.99 -1.19 -1.35
CA PHE A 101 4.04 -1.62 -0.43
C PHE A 101 4.92 -2.71 -1.03
N LEU A 102 6.21 -2.48 -1.01
CA LEU A 102 7.23 -3.42 -1.45
C LEU A 102 8.21 -3.69 -0.32
N LEU A 103 8.41 -4.94 0.03
CA LEU A 103 9.35 -5.34 1.07
C LEU A 103 9.82 -6.79 0.88
N ARG A 104 10.91 -7.14 1.51
CA ARG A 104 11.36 -8.54 1.53
C ARG A 104 10.31 -9.40 2.23
N ARG A 105 10.07 -10.59 1.71
CA ARG A 105 9.11 -11.53 2.29
C ARG A 105 9.42 -11.86 3.75
N VAL A 106 10.71 -12.03 4.09
CA VAL A 106 11.14 -12.27 5.48
C VAL A 106 10.78 -11.11 6.41
N THR A 107 10.89 -9.86 5.95
CA THR A 107 10.49 -8.67 6.70
C THR A 107 8.96 -8.63 6.88
N PHE A 108 8.19 -8.95 5.83
CA PHE A 108 6.73 -9.03 5.92
C PHE A 108 6.26 -10.08 6.93
N GLU A 109 6.88 -11.27 6.91
CA GLU A 109 6.62 -12.34 7.87
C GLU A 109 7.00 -11.92 9.29
N ALA A 110 8.18 -11.34 9.47
CA ALA A 110 8.64 -10.86 10.78
C ALA A 110 7.74 -9.76 11.35
N LEU A 111 7.15 -8.89 10.51
CA LEU A 111 6.14 -7.91 10.94
C LEU A 111 4.80 -8.55 11.36
N GLY A 112 4.57 -9.84 11.06
CA GLY A 112 3.35 -10.56 11.40
C GLY A 112 2.29 -10.49 10.30
N ARG A 113 2.64 -10.06 9.09
CA ARG A 113 1.75 -9.94 7.94
C ARG A 113 0.66 -8.89 8.14
N PHE A 114 -0.34 -8.85 7.24
CA PHE A 114 -1.56 -8.06 7.46
C PHE A 114 -2.45 -8.73 8.51
N ASP A 115 -2.98 -7.95 9.43
CA ASP A 115 -3.89 -8.44 10.47
C ASP A 115 -5.27 -8.75 9.87
N GLU A 116 -5.59 -10.05 9.75
CA GLU A 116 -6.82 -10.56 9.15
C GLU A 116 -8.07 -10.35 10.03
N THR A 117 -7.89 -9.92 11.29
CA THR A 117 -8.99 -9.61 12.20
C THR A 117 -9.57 -8.22 11.98
N LEU A 118 -8.84 -7.36 11.25
CA LEU A 118 -9.28 -6.01 10.95
C LEU A 118 -10.26 -5.99 9.78
N SER A 119 -11.34 -5.24 9.94
CA SER A 119 -12.30 -4.97 8.86
C SER A 119 -11.79 -3.93 7.85
N GLY A 120 -10.61 -3.34 8.07
CA GLY A 120 -9.93 -2.36 7.22
C GLY A 120 -8.83 -1.63 7.96
N GLY A 121 -7.91 -1.00 7.20
CA GLY A 121 -6.74 -0.30 7.72
C GLY A 121 -5.59 -1.25 8.09
N GLU A 122 -5.60 -2.48 7.57
CA GLU A 122 -4.53 -3.46 7.74
C GLU A 122 -3.17 -2.95 7.23
N ASP A 123 -3.18 -2.18 6.15
CA ASP A 123 -2.03 -1.48 5.60
C ASP A 123 -1.48 -0.43 6.59
N HIS A 124 -2.37 0.35 7.18
CA HIS A 124 -2.02 1.34 8.19
C HIS A 124 -1.47 0.68 9.46
N ALA A 125 -2.08 -0.44 9.91
CA ALA A 125 -1.58 -1.21 11.04
C ALA A 125 -0.16 -1.77 10.78
N LEU A 126 0.11 -2.28 9.56
CA LEU A 126 1.44 -2.77 9.16
C LEU A 126 2.50 -1.66 9.23
N VAL A 127 2.17 -0.44 8.77
CA VAL A 127 3.08 0.71 8.84
C VAL A 127 3.42 1.07 10.29
N TRP A 128 2.45 1.05 11.20
CA TRP A 128 2.71 1.29 12.61
C TRP A 128 3.58 0.20 13.24
N LEU A 129 3.40 -1.07 12.87
CA LEU A 129 4.28 -2.16 13.31
C LEU A 129 5.69 -2.01 12.76
N ALA A 130 5.84 -1.64 11.48
CA ALA A 130 7.13 -1.38 10.87
C ALA A 130 7.88 -0.28 11.64
N ARG A 131 7.21 0.84 11.94
CA ARG A 131 7.78 1.93 12.75
C ARG A 131 8.19 1.48 14.17
N ALA A 132 7.32 0.74 14.84
CA ALA A 132 7.58 0.26 16.20
C ALA A 132 8.78 -0.70 16.26
N ARG A 133 9.05 -1.40 15.17
CA ARG A 133 10.20 -2.33 15.03
C ARG A 133 11.39 -1.71 14.29
N SER A 134 11.39 -0.39 14.11
CA SER A 134 12.46 0.35 13.43
C SER A 134 12.74 -0.12 12.00
N VAL A 135 11.75 -0.71 11.33
CA VAL A 135 11.85 -1.05 9.91
C VAL A 135 11.76 0.25 9.11
N PRO A 136 12.78 0.59 8.27
CA PRO A 136 12.78 1.81 7.49
C PRO A 136 11.58 1.93 6.55
N LEU A 137 11.00 3.13 6.44
CA LEU A 137 9.97 3.45 5.45
C LEU A 137 10.61 4.25 4.33
N VAL A 138 10.71 3.66 3.13
CA VAL A 138 11.50 4.21 2.01
C VAL A 138 10.61 4.75 0.90
N ASP A 139 10.65 6.07 0.65
CA ASP A 139 10.01 6.70 -0.53
C ASP A 139 10.84 6.37 -1.78
N LEU A 140 10.37 5.47 -2.62
CA LEU A 140 11.03 5.09 -3.87
C LEU A 140 10.98 6.20 -4.93
N SER A 141 10.34 7.32 -4.63
CA SER A 141 10.29 8.54 -5.47
C SER A 141 9.67 8.36 -6.85
N MET A 142 9.08 7.20 -7.13
CA MET A 142 8.43 6.86 -8.39
C MET A 142 6.91 6.86 -8.25
N PRO A 143 6.16 7.23 -9.32
CA PRO A 143 4.71 7.31 -9.25
C PRO A 143 4.05 5.94 -9.33
N ILE A 144 2.95 5.78 -8.59
CA ILE A 144 1.93 4.74 -8.82
C ILE A 144 0.61 5.44 -9.11
N PHE A 145 -0.11 4.99 -10.13
CA PHE A 145 -1.40 5.56 -10.47
C PHE A 145 -2.53 4.69 -9.97
N SER A 146 -3.54 5.30 -9.37
CA SER A 146 -4.77 4.65 -8.92
C SER A 146 -5.99 5.36 -9.51
N SER A 147 -7.12 4.67 -9.60
CA SER A 147 -8.37 5.23 -10.10
C SER A 147 -8.95 6.24 -9.11
N ALA A 148 -9.38 7.39 -9.63
CA ALA A 148 -10.10 8.42 -8.87
C ALA A 148 -11.63 8.25 -8.95
N ARG A 149 -12.14 7.14 -9.57
CA ARG A 149 -13.58 6.92 -9.79
C ARG A 149 -14.41 7.01 -8.51
N ARG A 150 -13.88 6.54 -7.36
CA ARG A 150 -14.60 6.61 -6.09
C ARG A 150 -14.94 8.05 -5.70
N TYR A 151 -14.03 9.01 -5.95
CA TYR A 151 -14.28 10.43 -5.71
C TYR A 151 -15.35 11.00 -6.63
N ARG A 152 -15.48 10.45 -7.85
CA ARG A 152 -16.54 10.80 -8.79
C ARG A 152 -17.89 10.21 -8.33
N ASP A 153 -17.90 8.93 -7.96
CA ASP A 153 -19.15 8.18 -7.73
C ASP A 153 -19.75 8.48 -6.34
N GLU A 154 -18.92 8.67 -5.32
CA GLU A 154 -19.35 8.94 -3.94
C GLU A 154 -19.29 10.45 -3.55
N GLY A 155 -18.76 11.30 -4.43
CA GLY A 155 -18.52 12.72 -4.19
C GLY A 155 -17.16 13.00 -3.52
N TRP A 156 -16.44 13.99 -4.08
CA TRP A 156 -15.08 14.30 -3.64
C TRP A 156 -14.98 14.71 -2.17
N LEU A 157 -15.80 15.65 -1.75
CA LEU A 157 -15.73 16.20 -0.38
C LEU A 157 -16.04 15.12 0.68
N ARG A 158 -17.13 14.38 0.47
CA ARG A 158 -17.54 13.29 1.38
C ARG A 158 -16.44 12.24 1.50
N THR A 159 -15.89 11.81 0.38
CA THR A 159 -14.82 10.79 0.35
C THR A 159 -13.55 11.30 1.02
N THR A 160 -13.18 12.56 0.77
CA THR A 160 -12.01 13.19 1.39
C THR A 160 -12.14 13.30 2.91
N LEU A 161 -13.28 13.79 3.41
CA LEU A 161 -13.54 13.91 4.85
C LEU A 161 -13.54 12.52 5.52
N ARG A 162 -14.16 11.52 4.88
CA ARG A 162 -14.14 10.13 5.37
C ARG A 162 -12.71 9.60 5.48
N HIS A 163 -11.88 9.80 4.45
CA HIS A 163 -10.49 9.35 4.47
C HIS A 163 -9.65 10.10 5.51
N ALA A 164 -9.85 11.40 5.68
CA ALA A 164 -9.17 12.18 6.72
C ALA A 164 -9.53 11.67 8.13
N TRP A 165 -10.83 11.45 8.38
CA TRP A 165 -11.30 10.88 9.64
C TRP A 165 -10.74 9.48 9.91
N LEU A 166 -10.75 8.59 8.89
CA LEU A 166 -10.15 7.26 8.99
C LEU A 166 -8.65 7.34 9.28
N THR A 167 -7.93 8.25 8.64
CA THR A 167 -6.49 8.45 8.88
C THR A 167 -6.22 8.78 10.36
N VAL A 168 -6.96 9.73 10.93
CA VAL A 168 -6.77 10.16 12.32
C VAL A 168 -7.19 9.05 13.31
N SER A 169 -8.38 8.47 13.11
CA SER A 169 -8.92 7.44 14.00
C SER A 169 -8.05 6.18 14.02
N GLN A 170 -7.62 5.73 12.85
CA GLN A 170 -6.73 4.57 12.70
C GLN A 170 -5.32 4.87 13.23
N ALA A 171 -4.78 6.08 13.03
CA ALA A 171 -3.49 6.45 13.58
C ALA A 171 -3.48 6.36 15.12
N ARG A 172 -4.52 6.86 15.78
CA ARG A 172 -4.67 6.74 17.24
C ARG A 172 -4.75 5.28 17.69
N ARG A 173 -5.59 4.48 17.03
CA ARG A 173 -5.79 3.06 17.36
C ARG A 173 -4.52 2.26 17.16
N PHE A 174 -3.91 2.32 15.97
CA PHE A 174 -2.80 1.46 15.61
C PHE A 174 -1.47 1.88 16.25
N SER A 175 -1.27 3.17 16.53
CA SER A 175 -0.10 3.60 17.31
C SER A 175 -0.12 3.05 18.74
N ALA A 176 -1.28 2.94 19.36
CA ALA A 176 -1.43 2.32 20.67
C ALA A 176 -1.15 0.80 20.62
N MET A 177 -1.76 0.10 19.63
CA MET A 177 -1.54 -1.33 19.43
C MET A 177 -0.08 -1.67 19.14
N ALA A 178 0.60 -0.88 18.30
CA ALA A 178 1.98 -1.10 17.95
C ALA A 178 2.92 -0.98 19.17
N ARG A 179 2.69 0.00 20.05
CA ARG A 179 3.43 0.14 21.31
C ARG A 179 3.28 -1.07 22.24
N GLN A 180 2.12 -1.72 22.25
CA GLN A 180 1.89 -2.92 23.06
C GLN A 180 2.53 -4.19 22.47
N ARG A 181 2.80 -4.20 21.17
CA ARG A 181 3.42 -5.32 20.43
C ARG A 181 4.92 -5.13 20.16
N SER A 182 5.51 -4.06 20.66
CA SER A 182 6.96 -3.87 20.67
C SER A 182 7.55 -4.67 21.82
N PRO A 183 8.69 -5.34 21.59
CA PRO A 183 9.39 -6.10 22.63
C PRO A 183 9.89 -5.20 23.76
#